data_13b5cca882d5398d954571da4295d619
#
_entry.id   13b5cca882d5398d954571da4295d619
#
_cell.length_a   1.000
_cell.length_b   1.000
_cell.length_c   1.000
_cell.angle_alpha   90.00
_cell.angle_beta   90.00
_cell.angle_gamma   90.00
#
_symmetry.space_group_name_H-M   'P 1'
#
loop_
_entity.id
_entity.type
_entity.pdbx_description
1 polymer ?
#
loop_
_entity_poly.entity_id
_entity_poly.type
_entity_poly.pdbx_seq_one_letter_code
_entity_poly.pdbx_strand_id
1 'polypeptide(L)'
;MDVLQRLEELERRVAQMVVRGKIAEVDPIKAVARVQYGPGTTTGWLPWKPIRTGKAIVWWCPEAGEGVTVISEGDLALGEILPGSYHKDFVAPSSDPDLFLVQYGDGGSVSYDRKAHLHRLDLPAGGRAEVVAPGGVKITGDTEIDGTLRVTGDIKGDAEVGDAVRNMSADRELYNGHKHGNSPPPEPQQ
;
A
#
# COMPACT_ATOMS: atom_id res chain seq x y z
N MET A 1 -25.28 -45.14 -17.33
CA MET A 1 -25.28 -43.73 -17.78
C MET A 1 -25.06 -43.74 -19.28
N ASP A 2 -26.03 -43.22 -20.03
CA ASP A 2 -25.97 -43.16 -21.49
C ASP A 2 -24.90 -42.12 -21.93
N VAL A 3 -24.40 -42.27 -23.18
CA VAL A 3 -23.37 -41.38 -23.74
C VAL A 3 -23.86 -39.91 -23.77
N LEU A 4 -25.11 -39.66 -24.07
CA LEU A 4 -25.70 -38.35 -24.06
C LEU A 4 -25.69 -37.72 -22.63
N GLN A 5 -26.08 -38.48 -21.62
CA GLN A 5 -26.02 -38.01 -20.22
C GLN A 5 -24.59 -37.69 -19.76
N ARG A 6 -23.60 -38.43 -20.24
CA ARG A 6 -22.18 -38.15 -19.96
C ARG A 6 -21.72 -36.90 -20.68
N LEU A 7 -22.15 -36.65 -21.89
CA LEU A 7 -21.83 -35.47 -22.65
C LEU A 7 -22.42 -34.21 -21.98
N GLU A 8 -23.69 -34.23 -21.64
CA GLU A 8 -24.37 -33.12 -20.92
C GLU A 8 -23.70 -32.81 -19.60
N GLU A 9 -23.30 -33.83 -18.84
CA GLU A 9 -22.59 -33.62 -17.57
C GLU A 9 -21.18 -33.04 -17.79
N LEU A 10 -20.46 -33.47 -18.83
CA LEU A 10 -19.16 -32.89 -19.17
C LEU A 10 -19.31 -31.43 -19.64
N GLU A 11 -20.28 -31.12 -20.47
CA GLU A 11 -20.56 -29.75 -20.89
C GLU A 11 -20.88 -28.84 -19.69
N ARG A 12 -21.72 -29.32 -18.77
CA ARG A 12 -22.05 -28.62 -17.53
C ARG A 12 -20.80 -28.36 -16.70
N ARG A 13 -19.94 -29.36 -16.50
CA ARG A 13 -18.69 -29.24 -15.74
C ARG A 13 -17.73 -28.27 -16.41
N VAL A 14 -17.54 -28.37 -17.72
CA VAL A 14 -16.68 -27.45 -18.47
C VAL A 14 -17.17 -26.01 -18.34
N ALA A 15 -18.47 -25.77 -18.43
CA ALA A 15 -19.05 -24.43 -18.27
C ALA A 15 -18.87 -23.84 -16.85
N GLN A 16 -18.62 -24.67 -15.85
CA GLN A 16 -18.38 -24.26 -14.46
C GLN A 16 -16.89 -24.16 -14.09
N MET A 17 -15.97 -24.57 -14.95
CA MET A 17 -14.54 -24.55 -14.63
C MET A 17 -13.99 -23.15 -14.48
N VAL A 18 -14.43 -22.23 -15.32
CA VAL A 18 -13.98 -20.83 -15.32
C VAL A 18 -15.19 -19.91 -15.54
N VAL A 19 -15.53 -19.15 -14.52
CA VAL A 19 -16.70 -18.27 -14.55
C VAL A 19 -16.28 -16.85 -14.15
N ARG A 20 -16.65 -15.86 -14.97
CA ARG A 20 -16.41 -14.44 -14.66
C ARG A 20 -17.63 -13.85 -13.95
N GLY A 21 -17.37 -12.99 -12.99
CA GLY A 21 -18.44 -12.33 -12.25
C GLY A 21 -17.95 -11.12 -11.47
N LYS A 22 -18.79 -10.68 -10.55
CA LYS A 22 -18.48 -9.60 -9.62
C LYS A 22 -18.75 -10.08 -8.19
N ILE A 23 -17.98 -9.59 -7.25
CA ILE A 23 -18.26 -9.82 -5.83
C ILE A 23 -19.65 -9.28 -5.50
N ALA A 24 -20.52 -10.13 -4.98
CA ALA A 24 -21.85 -9.75 -4.52
C ALA A 24 -21.85 -9.46 -3.02
N GLU A 25 -21.12 -10.26 -2.24
CA GLU A 25 -21.11 -10.21 -0.79
C GLU A 25 -19.78 -10.75 -0.25
N VAL A 26 -19.29 -10.19 0.86
CA VAL A 26 -18.00 -10.59 1.48
C VAL A 26 -18.22 -10.88 2.96
N ASP A 27 -17.67 -11.98 3.45
CA ASP A 27 -17.50 -12.27 4.88
C ASP A 27 -16.00 -12.24 5.21
N PRO A 28 -15.46 -11.10 5.67
CA PRO A 28 -14.04 -10.96 5.95
C PRO A 28 -13.57 -11.79 7.17
N ILE A 29 -14.48 -12.16 8.07
CA ILE A 29 -14.14 -12.98 9.24
C ILE A 29 -13.82 -14.40 8.83
N LYS A 30 -14.57 -14.95 7.87
CA LYS A 30 -14.36 -16.30 7.33
C LYS A 30 -13.43 -16.33 6.12
N ALA A 31 -13.02 -15.16 5.61
CA ALA A 31 -12.25 -15.01 4.38
C ALA A 31 -12.92 -15.69 3.17
N VAL A 32 -14.22 -15.42 2.98
CA VAL A 32 -15.03 -15.94 1.88
C VAL A 32 -15.87 -14.84 1.26
N ALA A 33 -16.22 -15.00 -0.01
CA ALA A 33 -17.10 -14.11 -0.73
C ALA A 33 -18.07 -14.88 -1.62
N ARG A 34 -19.13 -14.21 -2.10
CA ARG A 34 -20.08 -14.73 -3.09
C ARG A 34 -19.93 -13.93 -4.38
N VAL A 35 -20.01 -14.61 -5.50
CA VAL A 35 -19.83 -14.01 -6.82
C VAL A 35 -21.12 -14.07 -7.61
N GLN A 36 -21.59 -12.93 -8.08
CA GLN A 36 -22.67 -12.84 -9.06
C GLN A 36 -22.09 -13.04 -10.46
N TYR A 37 -22.52 -14.08 -11.15
CA TYR A 37 -22.04 -14.44 -12.48
C TYR A 37 -23.08 -14.46 -13.59
N GLY A 38 -24.32 -14.07 -13.24
CA GLY A 38 -25.45 -13.92 -14.15
C GLY A 38 -26.61 -13.13 -13.51
N PRO A 39 -27.67 -12.79 -14.27
CA PRO A 39 -28.84 -12.14 -13.71
C PRO A 39 -29.48 -12.97 -12.60
N GLY A 40 -29.45 -12.46 -11.36
CA GLY A 40 -29.98 -13.15 -10.19
C GLY A 40 -29.25 -14.43 -9.77
N THR A 41 -28.09 -14.72 -10.36
CA THR A 41 -27.34 -15.95 -10.11
C THR A 41 -26.06 -15.64 -9.34
N THR A 42 -25.90 -16.22 -8.15
CA THR A 42 -24.74 -16.07 -7.28
C THR A 42 -24.20 -17.44 -6.86
N THR A 43 -22.89 -17.51 -6.62
CA THR A 43 -22.24 -18.70 -6.03
C THR A 43 -22.65 -18.88 -4.58
N GLY A 44 -22.32 -20.03 -3.98
CA GLY A 44 -22.14 -20.16 -2.54
C GLY A 44 -20.98 -19.29 -2.02
N TRP A 45 -20.67 -19.43 -0.74
CA TRP A 45 -19.49 -18.80 -0.14
C TRP A 45 -18.23 -19.52 -0.60
N LEU A 46 -17.31 -18.80 -1.25
CA LEU A 46 -16.05 -19.32 -1.82
C LEU A 46 -14.87 -18.55 -1.23
N PRO A 47 -13.74 -19.22 -0.98
CA PRO A 47 -12.51 -18.54 -0.57
C PRO A 47 -11.94 -17.73 -1.75
N TRP A 48 -11.35 -16.56 -1.46
CA TRP A 48 -10.55 -15.86 -2.44
C TRP A 48 -9.08 -16.20 -2.33
N LYS A 49 -8.36 -16.12 -3.43
CA LYS A 49 -6.91 -16.35 -3.51
C LYS A 49 -6.16 -15.06 -3.18
N PRO A 50 -5.46 -14.98 -2.04
CA PRO A 50 -4.53 -13.90 -1.79
C PRO A 50 -3.23 -14.11 -2.57
N ILE A 51 -2.43 -13.06 -2.69
CA ILE A 51 -1.12 -13.12 -3.36
C ILE A 51 -0.16 -14.06 -2.62
N ARG A 52 -0.23 -14.12 -1.29
CA ARG A 52 0.62 -14.95 -0.43
C ARG A 52 -0.13 -15.44 0.80
N THR A 53 0.04 -16.74 1.17
CA THR A 53 -0.58 -17.39 2.33
C THR A 53 0.38 -18.27 3.13
N GLY A 54 1.67 -17.96 3.15
CA GLY A 54 2.67 -18.72 3.91
C GLY A 54 3.12 -17.97 5.17
N LYS A 55 4.41 -18.09 5.51
CA LYS A 55 5.03 -17.25 6.57
C LYS A 55 4.97 -15.76 6.24
N ALA A 56 4.99 -15.41 4.96
CA ALA A 56 4.62 -14.08 4.46
C ALA A 56 3.15 -14.15 3.99
N ILE A 57 2.32 -13.25 4.50
CA ILE A 57 0.88 -13.19 4.22
C ILE A 57 0.56 -11.82 3.65
N VAL A 58 -0.26 -11.78 2.59
CA VAL A 58 -0.88 -10.55 2.10
C VAL A 58 -2.37 -10.65 2.38
N TRP A 59 -2.87 -9.73 3.19
CA TRP A 59 -4.28 -9.57 3.45
C TRP A 59 -4.81 -8.37 2.68
N TRP A 60 -5.70 -8.63 1.72
CA TRP A 60 -6.45 -7.63 1.00
C TRP A 60 -7.85 -8.20 0.74
N CYS A 61 -8.83 -7.65 1.46
CA CYS A 61 -10.20 -8.11 1.37
C CYS A 61 -10.82 -7.59 0.07
N PRO A 62 -11.45 -8.43 -0.75
CA PRO A 62 -12.18 -7.95 -1.92
C PRO A 62 -13.39 -7.11 -1.53
N GLU A 63 -13.81 -6.24 -2.44
CA GLU A 63 -14.95 -5.35 -2.24
C GLU A 63 -16.15 -5.74 -3.11
N ALA A 64 -17.35 -5.43 -2.62
CA ALA A 64 -18.58 -5.65 -3.39
C ALA A 64 -18.53 -4.87 -4.72
N GLY A 65 -18.86 -5.54 -5.81
CA GLY A 65 -18.77 -5.00 -7.15
C GLY A 65 -17.45 -5.27 -7.87
N GLU A 66 -16.40 -5.67 -7.17
CA GLU A 66 -15.10 -6.01 -7.77
C GLU A 66 -15.25 -7.14 -8.80
N GLY A 67 -14.64 -6.95 -9.98
CA GLY A 67 -14.60 -7.96 -11.03
C GLY A 67 -13.66 -9.09 -10.70
N VAL A 68 -14.14 -10.33 -10.81
CA VAL A 68 -13.38 -11.53 -10.41
C VAL A 68 -13.57 -12.67 -11.40
N THR A 69 -12.70 -13.66 -11.29
CA THR A 69 -12.84 -14.95 -11.97
C THR A 69 -12.91 -16.06 -10.93
N VAL A 70 -13.96 -16.90 -11.00
CA VAL A 70 -14.05 -18.13 -10.22
C VAL A 70 -13.47 -19.27 -11.05
N ILE A 71 -12.58 -20.04 -10.45
CA ILE A 71 -12.05 -21.29 -11.01
C ILE A 71 -12.52 -22.48 -10.17
N SER A 72 -12.88 -23.57 -10.82
CA SER A 72 -13.29 -24.82 -10.16
C SER A 72 -12.90 -26.03 -10.98
N GLU A 73 -13.01 -27.21 -10.39
CA GLU A 73 -12.86 -28.50 -11.09
C GLU A 73 -14.17 -28.97 -11.78
N GLY A 74 -15.06 -28.02 -12.12
CA GLY A 74 -16.36 -28.29 -12.73
C GLY A 74 -17.52 -28.34 -11.75
N ASP A 75 -17.30 -27.90 -10.52
CA ASP A 75 -18.33 -27.65 -9.51
C ASP A 75 -18.05 -26.29 -8.85
N LEU A 76 -18.90 -25.31 -9.14
CA LEU A 76 -18.75 -23.96 -8.57
C LEU A 76 -18.84 -23.91 -7.04
N ALA A 77 -19.46 -24.91 -6.40
CA ALA A 77 -19.51 -24.97 -4.94
C ALA A 77 -18.15 -25.24 -4.31
N LEU A 78 -17.20 -25.79 -5.06
CA LEU A 78 -15.81 -26.07 -4.67
C LEU A 78 -14.82 -25.09 -5.33
N GLY A 79 -15.31 -24.00 -5.89
CA GLY A 79 -14.50 -23.02 -6.59
C GLY A 79 -13.72 -22.12 -5.66
N GLU A 80 -12.77 -21.38 -6.25
CA GLU A 80 -11.95 -20.38 -5.62
C GLU A 80 -12.00 -19.09 -6.44
N ILE A 81 -11.97 -17.94 -5.77
CA ILE A 81 -12.07 -16.62 -6.41
C ILE A 81 -10.66 -16.10 -6.71
N LEU A 82 -10.38 -15.78 -7.97
CA LEU A 82 -9.23 -14.97 -8.38
C LEU A 82 -9.67 -13.52 -8.49
N PRO A 83 -9.17 -12.60 -7.64
CA PRO A 83 -9.51 -11.19 -7.71
C PRO A 83 -8.89 -10.49 -8.92
N GLY A 84 -9.40 -9.31 -9.26
CA GLY A 84 -8.78 -8.38 -10.19
C GLY A 84 -9.16 -8.53 -11.66
N SER A 85 -10.40 -8.15 -12.02
CA SER A 85 -10.78 -7.94 -13.42
C SER A 85 -11.34 -6.54 -13.60
N TYR A 86 -10.68 -5.69 -14.40
CA TYR A 86 -11.23 -4.38 -14.75
C TYR A 86 -12.52 -4.49 -15.55
N HIS A 87 -13.45 -3.60 -15.28
CA HIS A 87 -14.73 -3.49 -15.99
C HIS A 87 -15.28 -2.06 -15.92
N LYS A 88 -16.47 -1.83 -16.49
CA LYS A 88 -17.04 -0.47 -16.67
C LYS A 88 -17.21 0.35 -15.36
N ASP A 89 -17.40 -0.31 -14.22
CA ASP A 89 -17.61 0.34 -12.92
C ASP A 89 -16.28 0.47 -12.12
N PHE A 90 -15.29 -0.37 -12.45
CA PHE A 90 -13.94 -0.38 -11.88
C PHE A 90 -12.90 -0.43 -13.03
N VAL A 91 -12.65 0.74 -13.59
CA VAL A 91 -11.74 0.90 -14.73
C VAL A 91 -10.27 0.88 -14.28
N ALA A 92 -9.36 0.58 -15.21
CA ALA A 92 -7.93 0.67 -14.95
C ALA A 92 -7.57 2.13 -14.56
N PRO A 93 -6.86 2.35 -13.45
CA PRO A 93 -6.55 3.70 -12.95
C PRO A 93 -5.47 4.40 -13.78
N SER A 94 -4.74 3.70 -14.63
CA SER A 94 -3.69 4.24 -15.49
C SER A 94 -3.54 3.42 -16.78
N SER A 95 -2.99 4.06 -17.82
CA SER A 95 -2.51 3.41 -19.04
C SER A 95 -0.99 3.47 -19.19
N ASP A 96 -0.27 3.98 -18.21
CA ASP A 96 1.19 4.10 -18.24
C ASP A 96 1.86 2.76 -17.90
N PRO A 97 2.63 2.15 -18.85
CA PRO A 97 3.30 0.88 -18.61
C PRO A 97 4.50 0.98 -17.66
N ASP A 98 4.98 2.19 -17.37
CA ASP A 98 6.10 2.43 -16.47
C ASP A 98 5.67 2.62 -15.01
N LEU A 99 4.37 2.73 -14.76
CA LEU A 99 3.78 2.98 -13.46
C LEU A 99 3.34 1.69 -12.76
N PHE A 100 3.88 1.42 -11.58
CA PHE A 100 3.25 0.56 -10.57
C PHE A 100 2.38 1.43 -9.67
N LEU A 101 1.12 1.06 -9.46
CA LEU A 101 0.16 1.83 -8.66
C LEU A 101 -0.71 0.91 -7.81
N VAL A 102 -0.79 1.22 -6.52
CA VAL A 102 -1.83 0.73 -5.62
C VAL A 102 -2.64 1.94 -5.19
N GLN A 103 -3.91 1.98 -5.54
CA GLN A 103 -4.84 3.04 -5.18
C GLN A 103 -5.86 2.51 -4.19
N TYR A 104 -6.06 3.22 -3.09
CA TYR A 104 -7.04 2.88 -2.06
C TYR A 104 -8.37 3.60 -2.29
N GLY A 105 -9.46 3.04 -1.77
CA GLY A 105 -10.80 3.58 -1.96
C GLY A 105 -11.03 4.97 -1.33
N ASP A 106 -10.18 5.40 -0.39
CA ASP A 106 -10.19 6.72 0.24
C ASP A 106 -9.38 7.78 -0.52
N GLY A 107 -8.79 7.42 -1.66
CA GLY A 107 -7.94 8.28 -2.49
C GLY A 107 -6.45 8.23 -2.14
N GLY A 108 -6.06 7.51 -1.09
CA GLY A 108 -4.66 7.24 -0.81
C GLY A 108 -4.01 6.37 -1.91
N SER A 109 -2.69 6.48 -2.08
CA SER A 109 -1.99 5.65 -3.05
C SER A 109 -0.52 5.41 -2.71
N VAL A 110 0.00 4.30 -3.22
CA VAL A 110 1.43 4.01 -3.28
C VAL A 110 1.80 3.75 -4.72
N SER A 111 2.83 4.42 -5.22
CA SER A 111 3.25 4.28 -6.61
C SER A 111 4.77 4.23 -6.76
N TYR A 112 5.21 3.64 -7.86
CA TYR A 112 6.59 3.70 -8.34
C TYR A 112 6.60 3.91 -9.85
N ASP A 113 7.14 5.04 -10.28
CA ASP A 113 7.40 5.34 -11.68
C ASP A 113 8.84 4.96 -12.00
N ARG A 114 9.02 3.91 -12.81
CA ARG A 114 10.36 3.43 -13.18
C ARG A 114 11.10 4.35 -14.14
N LYS A 115 10.38 5.21 -14.87
CA LYS A 115 10.97 6.17 -15.82
C LYS A 115 11.47 7.41 -15.09
N ALA A 116 10.68 7.93 -14.14
CA ALA A 116 11.06 9.04 -13.28
C ALA A 116 11.92 8.61 -12.09
N HIS A 117 12.04 7.30 -11.81
CA HIS A 117 12.69 6.74 -10.61
C HIS A 117 12.08 7.25 -9.31
N LEU A 118 10.77 7.51 -9.31
CA LEU A 118 10.05 8.12 -8.21
C LEU A 118 9.19 7.10 -7.48
N HIS A 119 9.47 6.88 -6.19
CA HIS A 119 8.57 6.20 -5.27
C HIS A 119 7.77 7.25 -4.49
N ARG A 120 6.45 7.10 -4.45
CA ARG A 120 5.54 8.08 -3.82
C ARG A 120 4.49 7.39 -2.97
N LEU A 121 4.26 7.94 -1.77
CA LEU A 121 3.15 7.64 -0.89
C LEU A 121 2.30 8.90 -0.77
N ASP A 122 1.07 8.85 -1.28
CA ASP A 122 0.07 9.89 -1.09
C ASP A 122 -0.98 9.44 -0.11
N LEU A 123 -1.31 10.28 0.84
CA LEU A 123 -2.37 10.03 1.80
C LEU A 123 -3.42 11.14 1.71
N PRO A 124 -4.71 10.83 1.88
CA PRO A 124 -5.76 11.84 1.86
C PRO A 124 -5.63 12.80 3.05
N ALA A 125 -6.36 13.91 3.01
CA ALA A 125 -6.37 14.89 4.10
C ALA A 125 -6.67 14.24 5.45
N GLY A 126 -5.82 14.46 6.44
CA GLY A 126 -5.86 13.80 7.74
C GLY A 126 -5.18 12.43 7.79
N GLY A 127 -4.68 11.93 6.67
CA GLY A 127 -3.90 10.70 6.60
C GLY A 127 -2.58 10.81 7.37
N ARG A 128 -2.09 9.69 7.89
CA ARG A 128 -0.86 9.63 8.70
C ARG A 128 0.01 8.46 8.23
N ALA A 129 1.29 8.72 8.03
CA ALA A 129 2.30 7.68 7.82
C ALA A 129 3.06 7.43 9.13
N GLU A 130 3.26 6.16 9.48
CA GLU A 130 4.01 5.75 10.67
C GLU A 130 5.00 4.65 10.31
N VAL A 131 6.25 4.81 10.74
CA VAL A 131 7.30 3.80 10.59
C VAL A 131 7.75 3.37 11.98
N VAL A 132 7.50 2.10 12.33
CA VAL A 132 7.94 1.51 13.59
C VAL A 132 9.10 0.56 13.30
N ALA A 133 10.30 0.94 13.71
CA ALA A 133 11.52 0.18 13.48
C ALA A 133 12.39 0.15 14.76
N PRO A 134 12.23 -0.84 15.66
CA PRO A 134 13.00 -0.92 16.90
C PRO A 134 14.51 -0.96 16.71
N GLY A 135 14.99 -1.45 15.56
CA GLY A 135 16.41 -1.45 15.18
C GLY A 135 16.90 -0.15 14.55
N GLY A 136 16.02 0.86 14.42
CA GLY A 136 16.35 2.15 13.79
C GLY A 136 15.99 2.25 12.32
N VAL A 137 16.02 3.46 11.79
CA VAL A 137 15.82 3.80 10.37
C VAL A 137 17.08 4.49 9.86
N LYS A 138 17.62 4.03 8.73
CA LYS A 138 18.71 4.68 8.01
C LYS A 138 18.17 5.28 6.70
N ILE A 139 18.36 6.57 6.52
CA ILE A 139 18.10 7.28 5.28
C ILE A 139 19.44 7.69 4.66
N THR A 140 19.65 7.40 3.39
CA THR A 140 20.88 7.77 2.67
C THR A 140 20.49 8.68 1.51
N GLY A 141 21.03 9.88 1.51
CA GLY A 141 20.72 10.96 0.58
C GLY A 141 20.21 12.19 1.30
N ASP A 142 19.97 13.25 0.53
CA ASP A 142 19.42 14.49 1.07
C ASP A 142 17.98 14.26 1.55
N THR A 143 17.61 14.92 2.64
CA THR A 143 16.27 14.80 3.23
C THR A 143 15.68 16.19 3.39
N GLU A 144 14.50 16.40 2.80
CA GLU A 144 13.70 17.59 2.96
C GLU A 144 12.47 17.28 3.84
N ILE A 145 12.20 18.18 4.80
CA ILE A 145 11.01 18.10 5.67
C ILE A 145 10.28 19.42 5.54
N ASP A 146 9.14 19.40 4.83
CA ASP A 146 8.23 20.53 4.77
C ASP A 146 7.25 20.44 5.96
N GLY A 147 7.62 21.08 7.04
CA GLY A 147 6.88 21.04 8.31
C GLY A 147 7.78 21.07 9.54
N THR A 148 7.29 20.55 10.64
CA THR A 148 8.00 20.54 11.91
C THR A 148 8.63 19.18 12.18
N LEU A 149 9.92 19.16 12.49
CA LEU A 149 10.62 17.98 13.02
C LEU A 149 10.64 18.03 14.56
N ARG A 150 10.06 17.01 15.21
CA ARG A 150 10.20 16.80 16.65
C ARG A 150 11.06 15.56 16.91
N VAL A 151 12.17 15.75 17.59
CA VAL A 151 13.05 14.67 18.06
C VAL A 151 13.01 14.62 19.57
N THR A 152 12.83 13.42 20.17
CA THR A 152 12.74 13.23 21.61
C THR A 152 14.07 12.84 22.25
N GLY A 153 15.07 12.51 21.45
CA GLY A 153 16.46 12.25 21.87
C GLY A 153 17.41 13.30 21.32
N ASP A 154 18.69 12.99 21.33
CA ASP A 154 19.73 13.89 20.83
C ASP A 154 19.71 13.99 19.31
N ILE A 155 20.11 15.15 18.79
CA ILE A 155 20.40 15.37 17.36
C ILE A 155 21.90 15.56 17.26
N LYS A 156 22.56 14.70 16.47
CA LYS A 156 23.98 14.80 16.16
C LYS A 156 24.16 15.10 14.68
N GLY A 157 24.78 16.25 14.39
CA GLY A 157 25.28 16.58 13.06
C GLY A 157 26.79 16.38 13.02
N ASP A 158 27.29 15.62 12.03
CA ASP A 158 28.72 15.44 11.84
C ASP A 158 29.36 16.61 11.06
N ALA A 159 28.52 17.48 10.50
CA ALA A 159 28.90 18.73 9.83
C ALA A 159 28.16 19.92 10.50
N GLU A 160 27.92 20.97 9.76
CA GLU A 160 27.23 22.16 10.27
C GLU A 160 25.73 21.98 10.43
N VAL A 161 25.20 22.54 11.52
CA VAL A 161 23.77 22.75 11.73
C VAL A 161 23.55 24.24 11.75
N GLY A 162 22.62 24.77 10.96
CA GLY A 162 22.37 26.19 10.83
C GLY A 162 20.90 26.51 10.57
N ASP A 163 20.59 27.79 10.64
CA ASP A 163 19.32 28.36 10.21
C ASP A 163 19.54 29.32 9.01
N ALA A 164 18.54 30.11 8.66
CA ALA A 164 18.63 31.10 7.59
C ALA A 164 19.61 32.26 7.87
N VAL A 165 20.13 32.38 9.08
CA VAL A 165 21.01 33.49 9.50
C VAL A 165 22.45 33.03 9.56
N ARG A 166 22.77 31.91 10.27
CA ARG A 166 24.14 31.41 10.44
C ARG A 166 24.18 29.98 10.96
N ASN A 167 25.38 29.41 10.94
CA ASN A 167 25.65 28.08 11.50
C ASN A 167 25.96 28.17 13.01
N MET A 168 25.73 27.05 13.74
CA MET A 168 25.98 26.96 15.19
C MET A 168 27.47 27.20 15.54
N SER A 169 28.41 26.84 14.65
CA SER A 169 29.83 27.16 14.85
C SER A 169 30.08 28.67 14.92
N ALA A 170 29.49 29.44 14.01
CA ALA A 170 29.59 30.90 13.99
C ALA A 170 28.91 31.53 15.21
N ASP A 171 27.81 30.98 15.70
CA ASP A 171 27.16 31.42 16.95
C ASP A 171 28.08 31.20 18.17
N ARG A 172 28.76 30.04 18.24
CA ARG A 172 29.75 29.76 19.30
C ARG A 172 30.92 30.71 19.24
N GLU A 173 31.47 31.01 18.06
CA GLU A 173 32.55 31.98 17.90
C GLU A 173 32.13 33.36 18.37
N LEU A 174 30.94 33.82 17.98
CA LEU A 174 30.39 35.10 18.39
C LEU A 174 30.19 35.16 19.91
N TYR A 175 29.65 34.11 20.52
CA TYR A 175 29.47 34.02 21.97
C TYR A 175 30.82 34.04 22.69
N ASN A 176 31.78 33.22 22.26
CA ASN A 176 33.09 33.12 22.89
C ASN A 176 33.92 34.39 22.72
N GLY A 177 33.69 35.16 21.66
CA GLY A 177 34.41 36.40 21.37
C GLY A 177 33.80 37.68 21.93
N HIS A 178 32.53 37.67 22.40
CA HIS A 178 31.87 38.88 22.86
C HIS A 178 32.43 39.39 24.22
N LYS A 179 32.42 40.67 24.44
CA LYS A 179 32.96 41.35 25.64
C LYS A 179 31.95 42.35 26.16
N HIS A 180 31.96 42.55 27.50
CA HIS A 180 31.21 43.58 28.17
C HIS A 180 32.19 44.63 28.71
N GLY A 181 32.48 45.64 27.88
CA GLY A 181 33.49 46.67 28.20
C GLY A 181 34.87 46.06 28.32
N ASN A 182 35.51 46.22 29.49
CA ASN A 182 36.86 45.68 29.75
C ASN A 182 36.87 44.30 30.37
N SER A 183 35.70 43.61 30.50
CA SER A 183 35.62 42.25 31.02
C SER A 183 36.27 41.25 30.05
N PRO A 184 36.85 40.17 30.56
CA PRO A 184 37.29 39.07 29.72
C PRO A 184 36.10 38.41 28.98
N PRO A 185 36.36 37.61 27.92
CA PRO A 185 35.33 36.80 27.30
C PRO A 185 34.64 35.87 28.32
N PRO A 186 33.44 35.36 28.00
CA PRO A 186 32.71 34.46 28.89
C PRO A 186 33.49 33.17 29.19
N GLU A 187 33.37 32.68 30.44
CA GLU A 187 33.85 31.37 30.84
C GLU A 187 32.73 30.62 31.55
N PRO A 188 32.53 29.32 31.27
CA PRO A 188 33.26 28.53 30.26
C PRO A 188 32.87 28.90 28.83
N GLN A 189 33.78 28.68 27.89
CA GLN A 189 33.50 28.79 26.44
C GLN A 189 32.66 27.61 25.99
N GLN A 190 31.80 27.83 25.01
CA GLN A 190 30.93 26.80 24.39
C GLN A 190 31.59 26.07 23.22
#